data_aebc82b7346a1b6b10065200fc92402f
#
_entry.id   aebc82b7346a1b6b10065200fc92402f
#
_cell.length_a   1.000
_cell.length_b   1.000
_cell.length_c   1.000
_cell.angle_alpha   90.00
_cell.angle_beta   90.00
_cell.angle_gamma   90.00
#
_symmetry.space_group_name_H-M   'P 1'
#
loop_
_entity.id
_entity.type
_entity.pdbx_description
1 polymer ?
#
loop_
_entity_poly.entity_id
_entity_poly.type
_entity_poly.pdbx_seq_one_letter_code
_entity_poly.pdbx_strand_id
1 'polypeptide(L)'
;MTISKAKIKYIRALETKKHRDAEGVFVAEGPKVVGELLAKTPAKLLVATPQWQVPNAVHAATELIIVSNDELRKLSFMQAPQQVLAVFPKLYEGESTTAGTVETNELILMLDGIQDPGNLGTIIRLADWFGIRHVVCSNDTVDVYNPKVVQATMGSIARVKVSYTPLEPLLDALPPAFPVYGTLLDGDNIYTQQLSAHGIIVMGNEGKGLSQGVRERVSHRLLIPSFAIGEERAESLNVANATAIVCAEFRRQGAIGKGEKVV
;
A
#
# COMPACT_ATOMS: atom_id res chain seq x y z
N MET A 1 -1.01 -26.37 24.49
CA MET A 1 -1.84 -25.47 25.33
C MET A 1 -2.92 -24.91 24.44
N THR A 2 -4.18 -24.89 24.87
CA THR A 2 -5.29 -24.32 24.09
C THR A 2 -5.26 -22.79 24.24
N ILE A 3 -5.40 -22.05 23.17
CA ILE A 3 -5.47 -20.59 23.24
C ILE A 3 -6.70 -20.11 24.03
N SER A 4 -6.52 -19.13 24.90
CA SER A 4 -7.60 -18.66 25.78
C SER A 4 -8.71 -17.93 24.98
N LYS A 5 -9.97 -18.02 25.44
CA LYS A 5 -11.10 -17.29 24.85
C LYS A 5 -10.87 -15.77 24.82
N ALA A 6 -10.21 -15.21 25.83
CA ALA A 6 -9.87 -13.79 25.90
C ALA A 6 -8.90 -13.38 24.76
N LYS A 7 -7.89 -14.20 24.48
CA LYS A 7 -6.92 -13.96 23.41
C LYS A 7 -7.59 -14.07 22.03
N ILE A 8 -8.50 -15.03 21.84
CA ILE A 8 -9.31 -15.14 20.61
C ILE A 8 -10.13 -13.86 20.40
N LYS A 9 -10.84 -13.40 21.44
CA LYS A 9 -11.64 -12.19 21.39
C LYS A 9 -10.79 -10.96 21.06
N TYR A 10 -9.62 -10.85 21.67
CA TYR A 10 -8.67 -9.77 21.40
C TYR A 10 -8.25 -9.74 19.93
N ILE A 11 -7.74 -10.84 19.38
CA ILE A 11 -7.29 -10.92 17.99
C ILE A 11 -8.44 -10.63 17.03
N ARG A 12 -9.62 -11.25 17.24
CA ARG A 12 -10.80 -11.02 16.38
C ARG A 12 -11.30 -9.57 16.41
N ALA A 13 -11.16 -8.86 17.54
CA ALA A 13 -11.52 -7.44 17.63
C ALA A 13 -10.66 -6.57 16.71
N LEU A 14 -9.40 -6.96 16.42
CA LEU A 14 -8.48 -6.25 15.54
C LEU A 14 -8.90 -6.28 14.05
N GLU A 15 -9.96 -6.99 13.69
CA GLU A 15 -10.60 -6.89 12.38
C GLU A 15 -11.09 -5.47 12.10
N THR A 16 -11.55 -4.76 13.14
CA THR A 16 -12.08 -3.40 13.02
C THR A 16 -10.99 -2.33 13.19
N LYS A 17 -11.06 -1.28 12.37
CA LYS A 17 -10.14 -0.13 12.44
C LYS A 17 -10.10 0.48 13.84
N LYS A 18 -11.27 0.66 14.48
CA LYS A 18 -11.40 1.23 15.83
C LYS A 18 -10.51 0.53 16.85
N HIS A 19 -10.50 -0.81 16.86
CA HIS A 19 -9.67 -1.56 17.82
C HIS A 19 -8.18 -1.52 17.47
N ARG A 20 -7.83 -1.56 16.17
CA ARG A 20 -6.44 -1.39 15.74
C ARG A 20 -5.87 -0.04 16.13
N ASP A 21 -6.66 1.03 15.98
CA ASP A 21 -6.27 2.40 16.36
C ASP A 21 -6.10 2.53 17.86
N ALA A 22 -7.05 2.00 18.65
CA ALA A 22 -6.99 2.05 20.11
C ALA A 22 -5.78 1.30 20.70
N GLU A 23 -5.36 0.20 20.08
CA GLU A 23 -4.25 -0.65 20.53
C GLU A 23 -2.90 -0.28 19.86
N GLY A 24 -2.90 0.58 18.84
CA GLY A 24 -1.73 0.93 18.04
C GLY A 24 -1.11 -0.29 17.32
N VAL A 25 -1.96 -1.23 16.85
CA VAL A 25 -1.49 -2.50 16.27
C VAL A 25 -2.25 -2.89 15.00
N PHE A 26 -1.70 -3.86 14.29
CA PHE A 26 -2.38 -4.53 13.17
C PHE A 26 -2.06 -6.03 13.13
N VAL A 27 -2.83 -6.77 12.35
CA VAL A 27 -2.66 -8.22 12.18
C VAL A 27 -2.06 -8.51 10.80
N ALA A 28 -1.06 -9.40 10.79
CA ALA A 28 -0.51 -9.98 9.57
C ALA A 28 -0.61 -11.51 9.63
N GLU A 29 -0.86 -12.13 8.49
CA GLU A 29 -1.04 -13.58 8.40
C GLU A 29 -0.20 -14.19 7.29
N GLY A 30 0.19 -15.44 7.50
CA GLY A 30 0.97 -16.24 6.56
C GLY A 30 2.48 -16.04 6.68
N PRO A 31 3.26 -17.11 6.36
CA PRO A 31 4.71 -17.16 6.60
C PRO A 31 5.47 -16.02 5.93
N LYS A 32 5.09 -15.67 4.69
CA LYS A 32 5.79 -14.63 3.92
C LYS A 32 5.60 -13.24 4.53
N VAL A 33 4.34 -12.82 4.74
CA VAL A 33 4.05 -11.47 5.25
C VAL A 33 4.60 -11.29 6.65
N VAL A 34 4.40 -12.29 7.51
CA VAL A 34 4.92 -12.28 8.89
C VAL A 34 6.45 -12.26 8.90
N GLY A 35 7.11 -13.06 8.05
CA GLY A 35 8.56 -13.10 7.95
C GLY A 35 9.18 -11.75 7.52
N GLU A 36 8.61 -11.10 6.50
CA GLU A 36 9.04 -9.78 6.03
C GLU A 36 8.88 -8.70 7.12
N LEU A 37 7.80 -8.74 7.87
CA LEU A 37 7.56 -7.80 8.97
C LEU A 37 8.48 -8.04 10.15
N LEU A 38 8.73 -9.30 10.54
CA LEU A 38 9.67 -9.65 11.63
C LEU A 38 11.10 -9.17 11.35
N ALA A 39 11.49 -9.08 10.09
CA ALA A 39 12.79 -8.51 9.71
C ALA A 39 12.89 -6.99 9.94
N LYS A 40 11.75 -6.30 10.17
CA LYS A 40 11.69 -4.84 10.36
C LYS A 40 11.29 -4.42 11.76
N THR A 41 10.37 -5.15 12.40
CA THR A 41 9.82 -4.77 13.70
C THR A 41 9.44 -6.01 14.50
N PRO A 42 9.63 -6.02 15.83
CA PRO A 42 9.21 -7.12 16.66
C PRO A 42 7.66 -7.21 16.71
N ALA A 43 7.14 -8.44 16.64
CA ALA A 43 5.73 -8.67 16.90
C ALA A 43 5.43 -8.56 18.41
N LYS A 44 4.25 -8.08 18.78
CA LYS A 44 3.75 -8.16 20.16
C LYS A 44 3.28 -9.59 20.49
N LEU A 45 2.69 -10.25 19.50
CA LEU A 45 2.14 -11.61 19.65
C LEU A 45 2.36 -12.39 18.35
N LEU A 46 2.80 -13.63 18.48
CA LEU A 46 2.84 -14.64 17.42
C LEU A 46 1.95 -15.82 17.80
N VAL A 47 1.08 -16.22 16.90
CA VAL A 47 0.29 -17.43 17.01
C VAL A 47 0.63 -18.33 15.83
N ALA A 48 1.22 -19.47 16.09
CA ALA A 48 1.77 -20.34 15.04
C ALA A 48 1.35 -21.79 15.25
N THR A 49 1.29 -22.54 14.15
CA THR A 49 1.18 -23.99 14.19
C THR A 49 2.57 -24.62 14.33
N PRO A 50 2.69 -25.89 14.78
CA PRO A 50 3.99 -26.56 14.89
C PRO A 50 4.76 -26.69 13.58
N GLN A 51 4.08 -26.54 12.44
CA GLN A 51 4.70 -26.61 11.09
C GLN A 51 5.46 -25.34 10.73
N TRP A 52 5.16 -24.21 11.36
CA TRP A 52 5.87 -22.98 11.09
C TRP A 52 7.22 -22.95 11.80
N GLN A 53 8.28 -22.81 11.01
CA GLN A 53 9.62 -22.63 11.58
C GLN A 53 9.78 -21.21 12.07
N VAL A 54 9.84 -21.04 13.39
CA VAL A 54 10.02 -19.74 14.02
C VAL A 54 11.39 -19.17 13.64
N PRO A 55 11.46 -18.01 12.97
CA PRO A 55 12.74 -17.40 12.62
C PRO A 55 13.57 -17.05 13.85
N ASN A 56 14.91 -17.15 13.76
CA ASN A 56 15.81 -16.72 14.82
C ASN A 56 15.69 -15.23 15.17
N ALA A 57 15.09 -14.43 14.28
CA ALA A 57 14.86 -13.00 14.45
C ALA A 57 13.68 -12.65 15.37
N VAL A 58 12.98 -13.65 15.96
CA VAL A 58 11.89 -13.36 16.90
C VAL A 58 12.47 -12.79 18.18
N HIS A 59 12.03 -11.57 18.52
CA HIS A 59 12.49 -10.87 19.71
C HIS A 59 12.06 -11.60 20.99
N ALA A 60 12.92 -11.64 22.00
CA ALA A 60 12.66 -12.34 23.26
C ALA A 60 11.40 -11.85 24.02
N ALA A 61 10.97 -10.60 23.79
CA ALA A 61 9.76 -10.05 24.39
C ALA A 61 8.47 -10.41 23.62
N THR A 62 8.56 -11.10 22.47
CA THR A 62 7.40 -11.50 21.69
C THR A 62 6.70 -12.68 22.38
N GLU A 63 5.41 -12.53 22.67
CA GLU A 63 4.59 -13.66 23.17
C GLU A 63 4.36 -14.64 22.02
N LEU A 64 4.81 -15.89 22.19
CA LEU A 64 4.60 -16.97 21.21
C LEU A 64 3.60 -18.00 21.75
N ILE A 65 2.54 -18.27 20.98
CA ILE A 65 1.53 -19.27 21.28
C ILE A 65 1.49 -20.30 20.16
N ILE A 66 1.73 -21.57 20.49
CA ILE A 66 1.59 -22.68 19.55
C ILE A 66 0.16 -23.22 19.62
N VAL A 67 -0.49 -23.32 18.47
CA VAL A 67 -1.90 -23.71 18.33
C VAL A 67 -2.07 -24.81 17.28
N SER A 68 -3.20 -25.51 17.32
CA SER A 68 -3.62 -26.39 16.22
C SER A 68 -4.12 -25.60 15.00
N ASN A 69 -4.20 -26.27 13.84
CA ASN A 69 -4.79 -25.65 12.64
C ASN A 69 -6.24 -25.20 12.86
N ASP A 70 -7.02 -25.95 13.64
CA ASP A 70 -8.42 -25.61 13.94
C ASP A 70 -8.52 -24.38 14.85
N GLU A 71 -7.59 -24.22 15.78
CA GLU A 71 -7.50 -23.02 16.60
C GLU A 71 -7.06 -21.81 15.77
N LEU A 72 -6.06 -21.96 14.87
CA LEU A 72 -5.63 -20.89 13.97
C LEU A 72 -6.79 -20.43 13.08
N ARG A 73 -7.61 -21.33 12.55
CA ARG A 73 -8.80 -20.99 11.75
C ARG A 73 -9.80 -20.11 12.51
N LYS A 74 -9.96 -20.28 13.81
CA LYS A 74 -10.86 -19.44 14.63
C LYS A 74 -10.35 -18.02 14.80
N LEU A 75 -9.07 -17.80 14.65
CA LEU A 75 -8.39 -16.49 14.81
C LEU A 75 -8.28 -15.73 13.50
N SER A 76 -8.07 -16.44 12.42
CA SER A 76 -7.71 -15.91 11.13
C SER A 76 -8.84 -15.09 10.48
N PHE A 77 -8.45 -14.08 9.71
CA PHE A 77 -9.32 -13.30 8.81
C PHE A 77 -9.29 -13.86 7.38
N MET A 78 -8.42 -14.86 7.12
CA MET A 78 -8.29 -15.51 5.81
C MET A 78 -9.24 -16.70 5.67
N GLN A 79 -9.73 -16.94 4.45
CA GLN A 79 -10.51 -18.14 4.15
C GLN A 79 -9.68 -19.43 4.29
N ALA A 80 -8.40 -19.38 3.92
CA ALA A 80 -7.45 -20.48 4.02
C ALA A 80 -6.21 -20.04 4.85
N PRO A 81 -6.28 -20.07 6.18
CA PRO A 81 -5.17 -19.69 7.06
C PRO A 81 -3.92 -20.51 6.81
N GLN A 82 -2.77 -19.88 6.90
CA GLN A 82 -1.48 -20.53 6.69
C GLN A 82 -0.58 -20.36 7.91
N GLN A 83 -0.35 -21.42 8.63
CA GLN A 83 0.70 -21.66 9.62
C GLN A 83 0.91 -20.61 10.74
N VAL A 84 0.79 -19.30 10.45
CA VAL A 84 1.11 -18.24 11.41
C VAL A 84 0.23 -17.00 11.24
N LEU A 85 -0.12 -16.39 12.38
CA LEU A 85 -0.74 -15.08 12.52
C LEU A 85 0.09 -14.27 13.53
N ALA A 86 0.30 -12.99 13.27
CA ALA A 86 1.06 -12.11 14.14
C ALA A 86 0.36 -10.78 14.36
N VAL A 87 0.54 -10.21 15.56
CA VAL A 87 0.11 -8.84 15.90
C VAL A 87 1.36 -7.97 15.99
N PHE A 88 1.44 -6.96 15.14
CA PHE A 88 2.53 -6.00 15.08
C PHE A 88 2.10 -4.63 15.56
N PRO A 89 3.01 -3.80 16.10
CA PRO A 89 2.76 -2.37 16.25
C PRO A 89 2.60 -1.74 14.86
N LYS A 90 1.81 -0.69 14.75
CA LYS A 90 1.71 0.10 13.52
C LYS A 90 3.07 0.70 13.16
N LEU A 91 3.42 0.68 11.87
CA LEU A 91 4.78 1.00 11.42
C LEU A 91 5.08 2.51 11.38
N TYR A 92 4.08 3.35 11.11
CA TYR A 92 4.24 4.79 10.82
C TYR A 92 3.25 5.63 11.63
N GLU A 93 3.00 5.26 12.89
CA GLU A 93 2.07 5.97 13.76
C GLU A 93 2.64 7.34 14.17
N GLY A 94 1.83 8.41 14.03
CA GLY A 94 2.23 9.77 14.40
C GLY A 94 3.07 10.53 13.37
N GLU A 95 3.45 9.93 12.24
CA GLU A 95 4.14 10.64 11.18
C GLU A 95 3.14 11.37 10.27
N SER A 96 3.13 12.70 10.34
CA SER A 96 2.35 13.55 9.44
C SER A 96 3.12 13.79 8.14
N THR A 97 2.45 13.59 7.00
CA THR A 97 3.01 13.99 5.70
C THR A 97 2.65 15.43 5.41
N THR A 98 3.67 16.26 5.33
CA THR A 98 3.59 17.67 4.93
C THR A 98 4.44 17.88 3.68
N ALA A 99 4.30 19.02 3.02
CA ALA A 99 5.15 19.35 1.86
C ALA A 99 6.65 19.32 2.21
N GLY A 100 7.03 19.67 3.45
CA GLY A 100 8.41 19.60 3.91
C GLY A 100 8.95 18.18 4.12
N THR A 101 8.07 17.16 4.18
CA THR A 101 8.45 15.74 4.26
C THR A 101 8.34 15.03 2.91
N VAL A 102 7.91 15.72 1.85
CA VAL A 102 7.91 15.23 0.48
C VAL A 102 9.33 15.33 -0.07
N GLU A 103 9.92 14.19 -0.38
CA GLU A 103 11.25 14.17 -1.00
C GLU A 103 11.17 14.64 -2.45
N THR A 104 11.76 15.80 -2.75
CA THR A 104 11.63 16.49 -4.03
C THR A 104 12.44 15.84 -5.16
N ASN A 105 13.28 14.86 -4.88
CA ASN A 105 14.12 14.11 -5.82
C ASN A 105 13.64 12.69 -6.13
N GLU A 106 12.52 12.26 -5.54
CA GLU A 106 11.95 10.92 -5.72
C GLU A 106 10.55 10.96 -6.36
N LEU A 107 10.14 9.80 -6.90
CA LEU A 107 8.75 9.57 -7.28
C LEU A 107 7.93 9.18 -6.06
N ILE A 108 6.75 9.76 -5.93
CA ILE A 108 5.76 9.48 -4.89
C ILE A 108 4.47 9.05 -5.58
N LEU A 109 3.81 8.01 -5.06
CA LEU A 109 2.44 7.69 -5.43
C LEU A 109 1.47 8.42 -4.50
N MET A 110 0.48 9.11 -5.08
CA MET A 110 -0.62 9.71 -4.35
C MET A 110 -1.93 9.03 -4.76
N LEU A 111 -2.72 8.62 -3.79
CA LEU A 111 -3.95 7.86 -3.98
C LEU A 111 -5.15 8.66 -3.50
N ASP A 112 -6.03 8.99 -4.42
CA ASP A 112 -7.22 9.80 -4.17
C ASP A 112 -8.46 8.91 -4.13
N GLY A 113 -8.87 8.52 -2.92
CA GLY A 113 -10.09 7.78 -2.66
C GLY A 113 -10.08 6.30 -3.10
N ILE A 114 -8.95 5.61 -3.04
CA ILE A 114 -8.90 4.16 -3.33
C ILE A 114 -9.63 3.40 -2.24
N GLN A 115 -10.73 2.72 -2.59
CA GLN A 115 -11.64 2.09 -1.62
C GLN A 115 -11.47 0.56 -1.53
N ASP A 116 -11.04 -0.09 -2.61
CA ASP A 116 -10.86 -1.55 -2.62
C ASP A 116 -9.55 -1.95 -1.92
N PRO A 117 -9.64 -2.84 -0.88
CA PRO A 117 -8.46 -3.29 -0.15
C PRO A 117 -7.44 -4.05 -1.01
N GLY A 118 -7.91 -4.80 -2.02
CA GLY A 118 -7.06 -5.55 -2.94
C GLY A 118 -6.25 -4.61 -3.83
N ASN A 119 -6.90 -3.54 -4.33
CA ASN A 119 -6.24 -2.52 -5.13
C ASN A 119 -5.16 -1.78 -4.31
N LEU A 120 -5.49 -1.30 -3.10
CA LEU A 120 -4.50 -0.62 -2.26
C LEU A 120 -3.30 -1.52 -1.97
N GLY A 121 -3.53 -2.77 -1.56
CA GLY A 121 -2.44 -3.70 -1.29
C GLY A 121 -1.57 -4.01 -2.52
N THR A 122 -2.20 -4.14 -3.70
CA THR A 122 -1.50 -4.33 -4.97
C THR A 122 -0.69 -3.09 -5.35
N ILE A 123 -1.23 -1.89 -5.18
CA ILE A 123 -0.52 -0.63 -5.44
C ILE A 123 0.71 -0.48 -4.52
N ILE A 124 0.59 -0.82 -3.24
CA ILE A 124 1.74 -0.82 -2.32
C ILE A 124 2.82 -1.80 -2.79
N ARG A 125 2.43 -2.97 -3.27
CA ARG A 125 3.37 -3.94 -3.84
C ARG A 125 4.02 -3.45 -5.13
N LEU A 126 3.28 -2.73 -5.98
CA LEU A 126 3.84 -2.07 -7.18
C LEU A 126 4.81 -0.95 -6.80
N ALA A 127 4.48 -0.15 -5.79
CA ALA A 127 5.39 0.88 -5.27
C ALA A 127 6.74 0.27 -4.85
N ASP A 128 6.71 -0.82 -4.08
CA ASP A 128 7.91 -1.58 -3.68
C ASP A 128 8.70 -2.08 -4.91
N TRP A 129 8.01 -2.70 -5.89
CA TRP A 129 8.62 -3.22 -7.10
C TRP A 129 9.31 -2.15 -7.94
N PHE A 130 8.69 -0.98 -8.07
CA PHE A 130 9.23 0.15 -8.83
C PHE A 130 10.13 1.08 -8.00
N GLY A 131 10.50 0.70 -6.77
CA GLY A 131 11.37 1.50 -5.91
C GLY A 131 10.76 2.84 -5.51
N ILE A 132 9.44 2.93 -5.40
CA ILE A 132 8.71 4.08 -4.85
C ILE A 132 8.51 3.83 -3.37
N ARG A 133 9.16 4.61 -2.54
CA ARG A 133 9.21 4.37 -1.09
C ARG A 133 8.05 4.96 -0.32
N HIS A 134 7.32 5.89 -0.91
CA HIS A 134 6.25 6.62 -0.24
C HIS A 134 4.96 6.59 -1.04
N VAL A 135 3.88 6.17 -0.40
CA VAL A 135 2.49 6.23 -0.89
C VAL A 135 1.72 7.16 0.03
N VAL A 136 1.17 8.23 -0.53
CA VAL A 136 0.35 9.23 0.18
C VAL A 136 -1.11 8.99 -0.18
N CYS A 137 -1.94 8.74 0.82
CA CYS A 137 -3.36 8.45 0.64
C CYS A 137 -4.23 9.62 1.13
N SER A 138 -5.33 9.87 0.45
CA SER A 138 -6.42 10.68 0.98
C SER A 138 -7.06 10.03 2.21
N ASN A 139 -7.70 10.81 3.07
CA ASN A 139 -8.29 10.31 4.31
C ASN A 139 -9.43 9.31 4.12
N ASP A 140 -10.07 9.31 2.95
CA ASP A 140 -11.13 8.39 2.55
C ASP A 140 -10.61 7.13 1.83
N THR A 141 -9.31 7.04 1.55
CA THR A 141 -8.69 5.78 1.09
C THR A 141 -8.78 4.71 2.18
N VAL A 142 -9.01 3.47 1.78
CA VAL A 142 -9.12 2.32 2.69
C VAL A 142 -7.88 2.21 3.59
N ASP A 143 -8.09 1.81 4.85
CA ASP A 143 -7.02 1.70 5.86
C ASP A 143 -5.96 0.67 5.46
N VAL A 144 -4.70 1.08 5.40
CA VAL A 144 -3.54 0.21 5.07
C VAL A 144 -3.42 -0.98 6.02
N TYR A 145 -3.84 -0.83 7.28
CA TYR A 145 -3.82 -1.91 8.28
C TYR A 145 -5.07 -2.80 8.27
N ASN A 146 -5.99 -2.60 7.31
CA ASN A 146 -7.06 -3.58 7.07
C ASN A 146 -6.43 -4.94 6.74
N PRO A 147 -6.86 -6.06 7.38
CA PRO A 147 -6.26 -7.38 7.14
C PRO A 147 -6.19 -7.80 5.67
N LYS A 148 -7.19 -7.43 4.86
CA LYS A 148 -7.18 -7.71 3.41
C LYS A 148 -6.11 -6.90 2.67
N VAL A 149 -5.88 -5.63 3.06
CA VAL A 149 -4.80 -4.81 2.49
C VAL A 149 -3.45 -5.40 2.86
N VAL A 150 -3.22 -5.64 4.16
CA VAL A 150 -1.96 -6.23 4.65
C VAL A 150 -1.61 -7.50 3.89
N GLN A 151 -2.59 -8.38 3.70
CA GLN A 151 -2.42 -9.63 2.95
C GLN A 151 -2.05 -9.38 1.48
N ALA A 152 -2.75 -8.45 0.82
CA ALA A 152 -2.52 -8.14 -0.60
C ALA A 152 -1.16 -7.50 -0.86
N THR A 153 -0.54 -6.84 0.14
CA THR A 153 0.82 -6.29 0.02
C THR A 153 1.90 -7.36 -0.15
N MET A 154 1.64 -8.61 0.23
CA MET A 154 2.61 -9.72 0.21
C MET A 154 3.92 -9.40 0.95
N GLY A 155 3.86 -8.50 1.97
CA GLY A 155 5.00 -8.08 2.78
C GLY A 155 5.61 -6.73 2.39
N SER A 156 5.24 -6.15 1.25
CA SER A 156 5.75 -4.82 0.82
C SER A 156 5.41 -3.68 1.78
N ILE A 157 4.37 -3.84 2.62
CA ILE A 157 4.04 -2.91 3.71
C ILE A 157 5.21 -2.67 4.68
N ALA A 158 6.17 -3.60 4.77
CA ALA A 158 7.36 -3.46 5.60
C ALA A 158 8.41 -2.50 5.01
N ARG A 159 8.30 -2.16 3.70
CA ARG A 159 9.31 -1.37 2.96
C ARG A 159 8.78 -0.06 2.41
N VAL A 160 7.48 0.01 2.17
CA VAL A 160 6.81 1.20 1.61
C VAL A 160 6.11 1.96 2.73
N LYS A 161 6.48 3.22 2.91
CA LYS A 161 5.80 4.12 3.84
C LYS A 161 4.43 4.48 3.27
N VAL A 162 3.37 4.29 4.06
CA VAL A 162 2.01 4.71 3.69
C VAL A 162 1.52 5.72 4.70
N SER A 163 1.12 6.90 4.23
CA SER A 163 0.63 7.99 5.07
C SER A 163 -0.72 8.50 4.57
N TYR A 164 -1.49 9.09 5.47
CA TYR A 164 -2.81 9.66 5.19
C TYR A 164 -2.81 11.15 5.51
N THR A 165 -3.29 11.96 4.55
CA THR A 165 -3.37 13.41 4.72
C THR A 165 -4.45 14.00 3.80
N PRO A 166 -5.01 15.18 4.09
CA PRO A 166 -5.76 15.95 3.10
C PRO A 166 -4.86 16.28 1.90
N LEU A 167 -5.23 15.83 0.70
CA LEU A 167 -4.36 15.93 -0.48
C LEU A 167 -4.23 17.35 -1.01
N GLU A 168 -5.32 18.13 -1.01
CA GLU A 168 -5.33 19.49 -1.56
C GLU A 168 -4.36 20.42 -0.83
N PRO A 169 -4.38 20.53 0.51
CA PRO A 169 -3.41 21.35 1.24
C PRO A 169 -1.96 20.89 1.04
N LEU A 170 -1.73 19.57 0.89
CA LEU A 170 -0.40 19.06 0.60
C LEU A 170 0.09 19.52 -0.77
N LEU A 171 -0.78 19.43 -1.80
CA LEU A 171 -0.46 19.85 -3.17
C LEU A 171 -0.24 21.37 -3.26
N ASP A 172 -1.05 22.18 -2.55
CA ASP A 172 -0.91 23.64 -2.50
C ASP A 172 0.41 24.11 -1.87
N ALA A 173 0.97 23.29 -0.95
CA ALA A 173 2.20 23.61 -0.25
C ALA A 173 3.48 23.13 -0.96
N LEU A 174 3.36 22.46 -2.11
CA LEU A 174 4.51 22.04 -2.92
C LEU A 174 5.18 23.24 -3.63
N PRO A 175 6.48 23.12 -3.97
CA PRO A 175 7.14 24.14 -4.79
C PRO A 175 6.41 24.34 -6.12
N PRO A 176 6.30 25.58 -6.65
CA PRO A 176 5.49 25.87 -7.84
C PRO A 176 5.85 25.07 -9.12
N ALA A 177 7.09 24.64 -9.25
CA ALA A 177 7.56 23.85 -10.40
C ALA A 177 7.60 22.34 -10.12
N PHE A 178 7.10 21.88 -8.97
CA PHE A 178 7.12 20.45 -8.63
C PHE A 178 6.09 19.68 -9.47
N PRO A 179 6.50 18.65 -10.24
CA PRO A 179 5.59 18.01 -11.18
C PRO A 179 4.58 17.12 -10.49
N VAL A 180 3.30 17.34 -10.80
CA VAL A 180 2.15 16.53 -10.34
C VAL A 180 1.47 15.92 -11.57
N TYR A 181 1.58 14.63 -11.72
CA TYR A 181 1.06 13.84 -12.84
C TYR A 181 -0.24 13.15 -12.45
N GLY A 182 -1.37 13.59 -12.99
CA GLY A 182 -2.67 12.96 -12.77
C GLY A 182 -3.03 12.01 -13.90
N THR A 183 -3.51 10.81 -13.57
CA THR A 183 -4.04 9.87 -14.58
C THR A 183 -5.49 10.17 -14.86
N LEU A 184 -5.80 10.55 -16.09
CA LEU A 184 -7.09 11.08 -16.51
C LEU A 184 -7.49 10.55 -17.90
N LEU A 185 -8.79 10.40 -18.14
CA LEU A 185 -9.31 9.97 -19.46
C LEU A 185 -9.22 11.07 -20.52
N ASP A 186 -9.11 12.33 -20.11
CA ASP A 186 -8.93 13.50 -20.95
C ASP A 186 -7.49 14.06 -20.92
N GLY A 187 -6.52 13.20 -20.58
CA GLY A 187 -5.11 13.52 -20.57
C GLY A 187 -4.43 13.30 -21.92
N ASP A 188 -3.14 13.61 -21.96
CA ASP A 188 -2.26 13.35 -23.09
C ASP A 188 -1.70 11.92 -23.03
N ASN A 189 -1.47 11.32 -24.20
CA ASN A 189 -0.91 9.98 -24.30
C ASN A 189 0.43 9.88 -23.55
N ILE A 190 0.48 9.05 -22.50
CA ILE A 190 1.65 8.88 -21.62
C ILE A 190 2.92 8.52 -22.40
N TYR A 191 2.80 7.78 -23.50
CA TYR A 191 3.94 7.31 -24.29
C TYR A 191 4.59 8.40 -25.14
N THR A 192 3.93 9.56 -25.29
CA THR A 192 4.45 10.71 -26.03
C THR A 192 4.92 11.86 -25.13
N GLN A 193 4.73 11.73 -23.81
CA GLN A 193 5.13 12.74 -22.84
C GLN A 193 6.55 12.50 -22.34
N GLN A 194 7.24 13.59 -21.98
CA GLN A 194 8.50 13.53 -21.26
C GLN A 194 8.20 13.45 -19.75
N LEU A 195 8.54 12.32 -19.12
CA LEU A 195 8.26 12.06 -17.73
C LEU A 195 9.51 12.30 -16.88
N SER A 196 9.34 13.02 -15.76
CA SER A 196 10.44 13.30 -14.83
C SER A 196 10.76 12.06 -13.98
N ALA A 197 12.01 11.94 -13.54
CA ALA A 197 12.43 10.93 -12.60
C ALA A 197 11.96 11.20 -11.15
N HIS A 198 11.34 12.35 -10.91
CA HIS A 198 10.79 12.77 -9.61
C HIS A 198 9.42 13.41 -9.80
N GLY A 199 8.66 13.52 -8.70
CA GLY A 199 7.33 14.13 -8.71
C GLY A 199 6.27 13.24 -8.10
N ILE A 200 5.03 13.67 -8.15
CA ILE A 200 3.88 12.93 -7.65
C ILE A 200 3.10 12.34 -8.81
N ILE A 201 2.86 11.03 -8.77
CA ILE A 201 1.93 10.32 -9.65
C ILE A 201 0.62 10.15 -8.88
N VAL A 202 -0.47 10.74 -9.36
CA VAL A 202 -1.77 10.69 -8.70
C VAL A 202 -2.67 9.69 -9.42
N MET A 203 -3.17 8.72 -8.64
CA MET A 203 -4.14 7.71 -9.08
C MET A 203 -5.48 7.98 -8.39
N GLY A 204 -6.55 8.01 -9.15
CA GLY A 204 -7.89 8.29 -8.66
C GLY A 204 -8.71 7.06 -8.31
N ASN A 205 -9.88 7.31 -7.70
CA ASN A 205 -10.89 6.30 -7.42
C ASN A 205 -11.35 5.58 -8.69
N GLU A 206 -11.66 4.30 -8.58
CA GLU A 206 -12.02 3.41 -9.71
C GLU A 206 -13.27 3.87 -10.46
N GLY A 207 -14.26 4.41 -9.75
CA GLY A 207 -15.52 4.86 -10.34
C GLY A 207 -15.61 6.36 -10.59
N LYS A 208 -14.94 7.17 -9.77
CA LYS A 208 -15.07 8.64 -9.79
C LYS A 208 -13.85 9.34 -10.41
N GLY A 209 -12.74 8.65 -10.57
CA GLY A 209 -11.47 9.26 -10.96
C GLY A 209 -10.86 10.13 -9.86
N LEU A 210 -10.13 11.17 -10.23
CA LEU A 210 -9.60 12.16 -9.31
C LEU A 210 -10.70 13.08 -8.80
N SER A 211 -10.68 13.43 -7.51
CA SER A 211 -11.53 14.47 -6.96
C SER A 211 -11.25 15.82 -7.65
N GLN A 212 -12.26 16.68 -7.70
CA GLN A 212 -12.13 17.96 -8.41
C GLN A 212 -10.97 18.80 -7.86
N GLY A 213 -10.86 18.90 -6.54
CA GLY A 213 -9.80 19.66 -5.89
C GLY A 213 -8.39 19.15 -6.22
N VAL A 214 -8.20 17.84 -6.29
CA VAL A 214 -6.92 17.23 -6.72
C VAL A 214 -6.70 17.45 -8.22
N ARG A 215 -7.74 17.25 -9.04
CA ARG A 215 -7.67 17.44 -10.50
C ARG A 215 -7.24 18.85 -10.93
N GLU A 216 -7.68 19.88 -10.22
CA GLU A 216 -7.32 21.28 -10.47
C GLU A 216 -5.84 21.59 -10.17
N ARG A 217 -5.19 20.76 -9.35
CA ARG A 217 -3.78 20.90 -8.93
C ARG A 217 -2.81 20.00 -9.71
N VAL A 218 -3.33 19.21 -10.65
CA VAL A 218 -2.51 18.42 -11.57
C VAL A 218 -1.84 19.32 -12.59
N SER A 219 -0.52 19.27 -12.68
CA SER A 219 0.25 20.04 -13.66
C SER A 219 0.42 19.30 -14.99
N HIS A 220 0.36 17.95 -14.99
CA HIS A 220 0.52 17.11 -16.17
C HIS A 220 -0.59 16.06 -16.19
N ARG A 221 -1.42 16.07 -17.21
CA ARG A 221 -2.53 15.13 -17.39
C ARG A 221 -2.09 13.98 -18.27
N LEU A 222 -2.10 12.76 -17.75
CA LEU A 222 -1.64 11.56 -18.44
C LEU A 222 -2.81 10.64 -18.78
N LEU A 223 -2.84 10.13 -20.01
CA LEU A 223 -3.78 9.12 -20.49
C LEU A 223 -3.02 7.86 -20.88
N ILE A 224 -3.48 6.71 -20.40
CA ILE A 224 -3.13 5.42 -20.96
C ILE A 224 -4.06 5.17 -22.15
N PRO A 225 -3.56 5.16 -23.39
CA PRO A 225 -4.43 5.03 -24.56
C PRO A 225 -5.11 3.66 -24.61
N SER A 226 -6.39 3.65 -25.00
CA SER A 226 -7.09 2.42 -25.34
C SER A 226 -6.84 2.10 -26.81
N PHE A 227 -6.52 0.83 -27.10
CA PHE A 227 -6.35 0.31 -28.46
C PHE A 227 -7.57 -0.47 -28.94
N ALA A 228 -8.67 -0.49 -28.16
CA ALA A 228 -9.91 -1.16 -28.55
C ALA A 228 -10.55 -0.42 -29.74
N ILE A 229 -10.97 -1.21 -30.74
CA ILE A 229 -11.67 -0.70 -31.93
C ILE A 229 -13.18 -0.86 -31.72
N GLY A 230 -13.94 0.19 -31.95
CA GLY A 230 -15.41 0.21 -31.83
C GLY A 230 -15.90 0.95 -30.57
N GLU A 231 -17.24 1.02 -30.43
CA GLU A 231 -17.91 1.74 -29.34
C GLU A 231 -18.01 0.91 -28.06
N GLU A 232 -18.11 -0.40 -28.16
CA GLU A 232 -18.15 -1.31 -27.02
C GLU A 232 -16.74 -1.61 -26.49
N ARG A 233 -16.32 -0.86 -25.48
CA ARG A 233 -15.03 -1.05 -24.80
C ARG A 233 -15.15 -0.84 -23.30
N ALA A 234 -14.19 -1.34 -22.55
CA ALA A 234 -14.08 -1.03 -21.14
C ALA A 234 -13.91 0.49 -20.94
N GLU A 235 -14.68 1.07 -20.04
CA GLU A 235 -14.66 2.52 -19.76
C GLU A 235 -13.34 2.94 -19.09
N SER A 236 -12.74 2.06 -18.28
CA SER A 236 -11.49 2.32 -17.57
C SER A 236 -10.72 1.01 -17.30
N LEU A 237 -9.45 1.14 -16.95
CA LEU A 237 -8.63 0.08 -16.41
C LEU A 237 -8.81 0.00 -14.89
N ASN A 238 -8.64 -1.21 -14.32
CA ASN A 238 -8.46 -1.36 -12.90
C ASN A 238 -7.31 -0.46 -12.43
N VAL A 239 -7.49 0.25 -11.30
CA VAL A 239 -6.53 1.27 -10.85
C VAL A 239 -5.14 0.70 -10.54
N ALA A 240 -5.04 -0.52 -10.01
CA ALA A 240 -3.74 -1.15 -9.78
C ALA A 240 -3.03 -1.49 -11.09
N ASN A 241 -3.77 -1.96 -12.11
CA ASN A 241 -3.21 -2.20 -13.44
C ASN A 241 -2.76 -0.89 -14.11
N ALA A 242 -3.56 0.17 -14.02
CA ALA A 242 -3.18 1.50 -14.50
C ALA A 242 -1.91 1.99 -13.79
N THR A 243 -1.83 1.84 -12.47
CA THR A 243 -0.64 2.19 -11.67
C THR A 243 0.60 1.44 -12.16
N ALA A 244 0.49 0.15 -12.46
CA ALA A 244 1.61 -0.65 -12.97
C ALA A 244 2.14 -0.10 -14.30
N ILE A 245 1.23 0.24 -15.24
CA ILE A 245 1.59 0.79 -16.56
C ILE A 245 2.28 2.15 -16.40
N VAL A 246 1.70 3.04 -15.60
CA VAL A 246 2.25 4.38 -15.36
C VAL A 246 3.64 4.28 -14.73
N CYS A 247 3.79 3.54 -13.64
CA CYS A 247 5.07 3.39 -12.96
C CYS A 247 6.14 2.76 -13.87
N ALA A 248 5.75 1.76 -14.69
CA ALA A 248 6.66 1.15 -15.65
C ALA A 248 7.18 2.17 -16.67
N GLU A 249 6.30 3.04 -17.21
CA GLU A 249 6.71 4.05 -18.17
C GLU A 249 7.62 5.12 -17.54
N PHE A 250 7.31 5.59 -16.33
CA PHE A 250 8.19 6.51 -15.59
C PHE A 250 9.59 5.90 -15.37
N ARG A 251 9.67 4.63 -14.98
CA ARG A 251 10.96 3.96 -14.77
C ARG A 251 11.69 3.66 -16.08
N ARG A 252 10.96 3.31 -17.15
CA ARG A 252 11.56 3.10 -18.47
C ARG A 252 12.27 4.36 -18.96
N GLN A 253 11.61 5.52 -18.85
CA GLN A 253 12.21 6.80 -19.27
C GLN A 253 13.36 7.22 -18.34
N GLY A 254 13.21 7.07 -17.03
CA GLY A 254 14.25 7.38 -16.04
C GLY A 254 15.52 6.51 -16.19
N ALA A 255 15.37 5.24 -16.53
CA ALA A 255 16.51 4.33 -16.74
C ALA A 255 17.28 4.64 -18.03
N ILE A 256 16.59 5.01 -19.12
CA ILE A 256 17.21 5.37 -20.38
C ILE A 256 18.08 6.64 -20.22
N GLY A 257 17.63 7.61 -19.39
CA GLY A 257 18.35 8.86 -19.16
C GLY A 257 19.64 8.71 -18.32
N LYS A 258 19.79 7.60 -17.59
CA LYS A 258 20.93 7.38 -16.68
C LYS A 258 21.94 6.31 -17.15
N GLY A 259 21.63 5.58 -18.22
CA GLY A 259 22.49 4.46 -18.67
C GLY A 259 22.65 3.31 -17.64
N GLU A 260 21.80 3.28 -16.63
CA GLU A 260 21.83 2.26 -15.58
C GLU A 260 21.24 0.94 -16.07
N LYS A 261 21.99 -0.15 -15.88
CA LYS A 261 21.44 -1.50 -16.04
C LYS A 261 20.39 -1.72 -14.94
N VAL A 262 19.13 -1.78 -15.31
CA VAL A 262 18.06 -2.29 -14.44
C VAL A 262 18.30 -3.79 -14.28
N VAL A 263 18.59 -4.25 -13.07
CA VAL A 263 18.80 -5.66 -12.73
C VAL A 263 17.44 -6.33 -12.48
#